data_e87faf5b497c2a4da10e24c95d6acddc
#
_entry.id   e87faf5b497c2a4da10e24c95d6acddc
#
_cell.length_a   1.000
_cell.length_b   1.000
_cell.length_c   1.000
_cell.angle_alpha   90.00
_cell.angle_beta   90.00
_cell.angle_gamma   90.00
#
_symmetry.space_group_name_H-M   'P 1'
#
loop_
_entity.id
_entity.type
_entity.pdbx_description
1 polymer ?
#
loop_
_entity_poly.entity_id
_entity_poly.type
_entity_poly.pdbx_seq_one_letter_code
_entity_poly.pdbx_strand_id
1 'polypeptide(L)'
;MAHSPIPITGVVQHYAWGDLTFIPELLHTTADGRPWAELWLGTHPNGPATIDGGGPLVETTGPLDYLLKVLAATRPLSLQAHPTTEQALDGHARGVYPDARAKPELLCALTRFDALCGIRPIAATLTLLGALGAEPLAAAIRSDGIAAVIEGLYRGRIDPRPTVVACARSQRPEAELVTRLATEYPDDPSVVVTLLLNRVTLQPGEAIHLTAGNLHAYLGGAGIELMGASDNVVRGGLTEKPVDVDELLRILDTTPLVEPVMKTAARSGRYPLPEAGCTLVRIEPGRTHSSTGHELAVDLDGRTLYLPPGATLAPAATTFVVTTP
;
A
#
# COMPACT_ATOMS: atom_id res chain seq x y z
N MET A 1 33.55 17.93 5.16
CA MET A 1 33.76 16.63 5.85
C MET A 1 32.60 15.75 5.45
N ALA A 2 32.83 14.50 5.08
CA ALA A 2 31.74 13.57 4.79
C ALA A 2 30.95 13.32 6.07
N HIS A 3 29.64 13.51 6.02
CA HIS A 3 28.76 13.18 7.14
C HIS A 3 28.57 11.66 7.20
N SER A 4 28.45 11.11 8.39
CA SER A 4 28.13 9.68 8.58
C SER A 4 26.61 9.52 8.70
N PRO A 5 26.06 8.36 8.27
CA PRO A 5 24.69 7.98 8.60
C PRO A 5 24.47 7.98 10.11
N ILE A 6 23.31 8.42 10.54
CA ILE A 6 22.93 8.59 11.95
C ILE A 6 21.82 7.57 12.26
N PRO A 7 21.97 6.71 13.27
CA PRO A 7 20.90 5.82 13.70
C PRO A 7 19.67 6.60 14.17
N ILE A 8 18.51 6.08 13.82
CA ILE A 8 17.21 6.61 14.25
C ILE A 8 16.33 5.49 14.78
N THR A 9 15.42 5.83 15.67
CA THR A 9 14.39 4.92 16.15
C THR A 9 13.04 5.31 15.56
N GLY A 10 12.41 4.40 14.83
CA GLY A 10 11.08 4.56 14.26
C GLY A 10 9.97 4.27 15.28
N VAL A 11 8.71 4.50 14.87
CA VAL A 11 7.53 4.22 15.69
C VAL A 11 6.77 3.02 15.15
N VAL A 12 6.50 2.05 16.01
CA VAL A 12 5.73 0.84 15.65
C VAL A 12 4.24 1.12 15.82
N GLN A 13 3.46 0.74 14.80
CA GLN A 13 1.99 0.76 14.83
C GLN A 13 1.44 -0.66 15.03
N HIS A 14 0.50 -0.80 15.99
CA HIS A 14 -0.05 -2.09 16.42
C HIS A 14 -1.49 -2.29 15.89
N TYR A 15 -1.65 -2.32 14.56
CA TYR A 15 -2.95 -2.62 13.98
C TYR A 15 -3.23 -4.12 14.02
N ALA A 16 -4.50 -4.50 14.18
CA ALA A 16 -4.94 -5.89 14.35
C ALA A 16 -4.60 -6.84 13.17
N TRP A 17 -4.33 -6.30 12.00
CA TRP A 17 -3.94 -7.06 10.81
C TRP A 17 -2.43 -7.35 10.75
N GLY A 18 -1.64 -6.78 11.66
CA GLY A 18 -0.18 -6.89 11.67
C GLY A 18 0.33 -8.30 11.94
N ASP A 19 1.58 -8.54 11.56
CA ASP A 19 2.33 -9.75 11.89
C ASP A 19 2.86 -9.69 13.33
N LEU A 20 3.02 -10.85 13.96
CA LEU A 20 3.48 -10.92 15.36
C LEU A 20 5.01 -10.98 15.49
N THR A 21 5.71 -11.37 14.42
CA THR A 21 7.13 -11.74 14.49
C THR A 21 8.02 -11.01 13.50
N PHE A 22 7.54 -10.69 12.30
CA PHE A 22 8.38 -10.18 11.22
C PHE A 22 9.16 -8.91 11.59
N ILE A 23 8.48 -7.86 12.05
CA ILE A 23 9.15 -6.61 12.44
C ILE A 23 10.00 -6.80 13.70
N PRO A 24 9.54 -7.50 14.77
CA PRO A 24 10.41 -7.85 15.90
C PRO A 24 11.68 -8.61 15.48
N GLU A 25 11.59 -9.62 14.62
CA GLU A 25 12.73 -10.38 14.12
C GLU A 25 13.67 -9.49 13.31
N LEU A 26 13.15 -8.64 12.41
CA LEU A 26 13.93 -7.68 11.65
C LEU A 26 14.71 -6.75 12.57
N LEU A 27 14.12 -6.25 13.65
CA LEU A 27 14.73 -5.33 14.59
C LEU A 27 15.54 -6.02 15.71
N HIS A 28 15.72 -7.35 15.63
CA HIS A 28 16.40 -8.16 16.66
C HIS A 28 15.86 -7.91 18.09
N THR A 29 14.54 -7.70 18.21
CA THR A 29 13.88 -7.47 19.48
C THR A 29 12.90 -8.59 19.83
N THR A 30 12.56 -8.72 21.10
CA THR A 30 11.60 -9.73 21.55
C THR A 30 10.18 -9.29 21.18
N ALA A 31 9.44 -10.16 20.49
CA ALA A 31 8.02 -9.96 20.25
C ALA A 31 7.25 -9.89 21.58
N ASP A 32 6.38 -8.91 21.71
CA ASP A 32 5.60 -8.64 22.92
C ASP A 32 4.19 -9.27 22.90
N GLY A 33 3.92 -10.09 21.89
CA GLY A 33 2.63 -10.76 21.69
C GLY A 33 1.55 -9.89 21.05
N ARG A 34 1.83 -8.61 20.78
CA ARG A 34 0.96 -7.72 20.00
C ARG A 34 1.30 -7.80 18.52
N PRO A 35 0.36 -7.55 17.60
CA PRO A 35 0.69 -7.36 16.20
C PRO A 35 1.62 -6.14 16.00
N TRP A 36 2.69 -6.30 15.22
CA TRP A 36 3.56 -5.21 14.76
C TRP A 36 3.28 -5.02 13.27
N ALA A 37 2.36 -4.12 12.98
CA ALA A 37 1.82 -3.94 11.64
C ALA A 37 2.71 -3.10 10.74
N GLU A 38 3.23 -2.00 11.29
CA GLU A 38 4.10 -1.06 10.56
C GLU A 38 5.18 -0.51 11.48
N LEU A 39 6.39 -0.32 10.95
CA LEU A 39 7.44 0.51 11.52
C LEU A 39 7.54 1.78 10.70
N TRP A 40 7.26 2.92 11.30
CA TRP A 40 7.28 4.23 10.65
C TRP A 40 8.63 4.91 10.80
N LEU A 41 9.21 5.32 9.69
CA LEU A 41 10.47 6.07 9.62
C LEU A 41 10.19 7.38 8.88
N GLY A 42 10.18 8.50 9.59
CA GLY A 42 9.86 9.80 9.03
C GLY A 42 9.51 10.84 10.09
N THR A 43 8.91 11.92 9.64
CA THR A 43 8.53 13.06 10.50
C THR A 43 7.01 13.20 10.64
N HIS A 44 6.27 12.14 10.35
CA HIS A 44 4.81 12.15 10.40
C HIS A 44 4.32 12.46 11.84
N PRO A 45 3.38 13.42 12.06
CA PRO A 45 2.98 13.86 13.40
C PRO A 45 2.46 12.74 14.30
N ASN A 46 1.80 11.71 13.70
CA ASN A 46 1.23 10.57 14.43
C ASN A 46 2.25 9.49 14.81
N GLY A 47 3.53 9.67 14.43
CA GLY A 47 4.59 8.70 14.71
C GLY A 47 5.96 9.21 14.23
N PRO A 48 6.46 10.32 14.78
CA PRO A 48 7.75 10.87 14.36
C PRO A 48 8.91 10.00 14.86
N ALA A 49 9.85 9.68 13.97
CA ALA A 49 11.09 9.03 14.35
C ALA A 49 11.96 9.96 15.21
N THR A 50 12.83 9.35 16.01
CA THR A 50 13.81 10.07 16.86
C THR A 50 15.24 9.72 16.44
N ILE A 51 16.15 10.67 16.56
CA ILE A 51 17.59 10.43 16.42
C ILE A 51 18.10 9.75 17.70
N ASP A 52 18.84 8.66 17.57
CA ASP A 52 19.36 7.93 18.71
C ASP A 52 20.31 8.81 19.51
N GLY A 53 20.01 8.98 20.80
CA GLY A 53 20.74 9.91 21.68
C GLY A 53 20.45 11.39 21.42
N GLY A 54 19.44 11.71 20.58
CA GLY A 54 19.04 13.06 20.23
C GLY A 54 17.53 13.32 20.45
N GLY A 55 17.01 14.30 19.72
CA GLY A 55 15.60 14.68 19.71
C GLY A 55 14.80 14.09 18.53
N PRO A 56 13.55 14.57 18.34
CA PRO A 56 12.74 14.22 17.18
C PRO A 56 13.45 14.53 15.86
N LEU A 57 13.36 13.61 14.90
CA LEU A 57 13.99 13.76 13.58
C LEU A 57 13.57 15.06 12.89
N VAL A 58 12.32 15.47 13.07
CA VAL A 58 11.74 16.70 12.48
C VAL A 58 12.47 17.98 12.91
N GLU A 59 13.11 18.01 14.08
CA GLU A 59 13.90 19.16 14.53
C GLU A 59 15.20 19.32 13.72
N THR A 60 15.69 18.24 13.11
CA THR A 60 16.90 18.24 12.28
C THR A 60 16.57 18.41 10.79
N THR A 61 15.51 17.79 10.30
CA THR A 61 15.20 17.75 8.87
C THR A 61 14.12 18.76 8.44
N GLY A 62 13.36 19.29 9.39
CA GLY A 62 12.04 19.80 9.09
C GLY A 62 11.05 18.67 8.71
N PRO A 63 9.80 19.02 8.35
CA PRO A 63 8.85 18.05 7.84
C PRO A 63 9.35 17.44 6.53
N LEU A 64 9.36 16.11 6.44
CA LEU A 64 9.62 15.37 5.20
C LEU A 64 8.30 15.17 4.45
N ASP A 65 8.34 15.31 3.12
CA ASP A 65 7.16 15.12 2.26
C ASP A 65 6.84 13.65 1.97
N TYR A 66 7.57 12.74 2.58
CA TYR A 66 7.38 11.29 2.46
C TYR A 66 7.43 10.58 3.81
N LEU A 67 6.88 9.37 3.84
CA LEU A 67 6.97 8.44 4.96
C LEU A 67 7.50 7.09 4.43
N LEU A 68 8.57 6.60 5.03
CA LEU A 68 9.11 5.26 4.80
C LEU A 68 8.61 4.32 5.88
N LYS A 69 8.15 3.12 5.49
CA LYS A 69 7.67 2.12 6.43
C LYS A 69 8.22 0.73 6.12
N VAL A 70 8.36 -0.09 7.14
CA VAL A 70 8.31 -1.54 7.01
C VAL A 70 6.89 -1.95 7.37
N LEU A 71 6.20 -2.62 6.47
CA LEU A 71 4.82 -3.10 6.67
C LEU A 71 4.85 -4.63 6.71
N ALA A 72 4.12 -5.23 7.66
CA ALA A 72 3.97 -6.68 7.77
C ALA A 72 2.53 -7.05 8.13
N ALA A 73 1.84 -7.75 7.22
CA ALA A 73 0.43 -8.08 7.33
C ALA A 73 0.20 -9.59 7.30
N THR A 74 -0.61 -10.10 8.23
CA THR A 74 -1.13 -11.49 8.23
C THR A 74 -2.60 -11.57 7.85
N ARG A 75 -3.30 -10.44 7.84
CA ARG A 75 -4.72 -10.33 7.47
C ARG A 75 -4.89 -9.21 6.45
N PRO A 76 -5.92 -9.26 5.60
CA PRO A 76 -6.22 -8.19 4.66
C PRO A 76 -6.41 -6.83 5.34
N LEU A 77 -5.82 -5.80 4.75
CA LEU A 77 -6.14 -4.41 5.06
C LEU A 77 -7.45 -4.02 4.36
N SER A 78 -8.06 -2.93 4.80
CA SER A 78 -9.25 -2.40 4.13
C SER A 78 -8.99 -2.11 2.66
N LEU A 79 -10.01 -2.30 1.83
CA LEU A 79 -10.01 -1.81 0.46
C LEU A 79 -10.06 -0.28 0.51
N GLN A 80 -9.20 0.41 -0.25
CA GLN A 80 -9.04 1.86 -0.17
C GLN A 80 -8.57 2.48 -1.48
N ALA A 81 -8.82 3.78 -1.63
CA ALA A 81 -8.26 4.63 -2.67
C ALA A 81 -7.82 5.98 -2.09
N HIS A 82 -6.93 6.68 -2.78
CA HIS A 82 -6.41 7.98 -2.37
C HIS A 82 -6.76 9.05 -3.39
N PRO A 83 -7.05 10.30 -2.95
CA PRO A 83 -7.37 11.39 -3.86
C PRO A 83 -6.14 11.86 -4.66
N THR A 84 -6.37 12.47 -5.82
CA THR A 84 -5.37 13.31 -6.50
C THR A 84 -5.04 14.54 -5.67
N THR A 85 -3.98 15.27 -6.03
CA THR A 85 -3.66 16.55 -5.36
C THR A 85 -4.81 17.54 -5.42
N GLU A 86 -5.48 17.67 -6.58
CA GLU A 86 -6.63 18.56 -6.75
C GLU A 86 -7.82 18.11 -5.88
N GLN A 87 -8.13 16.82 -5.88
CA GLN A 87 -9.18 16.25 -5.06
C GLN A 87 -8.89 16.38 -3.56
N ALA A 88 -7.61 16.24 -3.14
CA ALA A 88 -7.18 16.42 -1.77
C ALA A 88 -7.36 17.86 -1.29
N LEU A 89 -6.98 18.84 -2.13
CA LEU A 89 -7.18 20.26 -1.87
C LEU A 89 -8.67 20.61 -1.70
N ASP A 90 -9.52 20.18 -2.64
CA ASP A 90 -10.97 20.38 -2.60
C ASP A 90 -11.60 19.68 -1.38
N GLY A 91 -11.26 18.43 -1.14
CA GLY A 91 -11.79 17.63 -0.04
C GLY A 91 -11.38 18.18 1.33
N HIS A 92 -10.15 18.69 1.47
CA HIS A 92 -9.69 19.35 2.67
C HIS A 92 -10.46 20.66 2.91
N ALA A 93 -10.67 21.47 1.87
CA ALA A 93 -11.47 22.69 1.96
C ALA A 93 -12.94 22.41 2.37
N ARG A 94 -13.48 21.24 1.99
CA ARG A 94 -14.82 20.77 2.39
C ARG A 94 -14.85 20.11 3.78
N GLY A 95 -13.69 19.92 4.45
CA GLY A 95 -13.58 19.22 5.72
C GLY A 95 -13.73 17.69 5.63
N VAL A 96 -13.59 17.10 4.44
CA VAL A 96 -13.65 15.65 4.20
C VAL A 96 -12.31 14.99 4.49
N TYR A 97 -11.20 15.64 4.12
CA TYR A 97 -9.85 15.13 4.31
C TYR A 97 -9.09 15.85 5.43
N PRO A 98 -8.26 15.15 6.20
CA PRO A 98 -7.46 15.74 7.26
C PRO A 98 -6.38 16.70 6.75
N ASP A 99 -5.87 16.50 5.54
CA ASP A 99 -4.86 17.34 4.92
C ASP A 99 -5.13 17.58 3.43
N ALA A 100 -4.40 18.53 2.83
CA ALA A 100 -4.57 18.97 1.44
C ALA A 100 -3.58 18.25 0.46
N ARG A 101 -3.02 17.11 0.84
CA ARG A 101 -1.97 16.41 0.09
C ARG A 101 -2.49 15.15 -0.57
N ALA A 102 -1.99 14.84 -1.75
CA ALA A 102 -2.13 13.50 -2.31
C ALA A 102 -1.34 12.48 -1.49
N LYS A 103 -1.74 11.22 -1.59
CA LYS A 103 -1.09 10.09 -0.93
C LYS A 103 -0.71 9.02 -1.95
N PRO A 104 0.26 9.29 -2.83
CA PRO A 104 0.81 8.24 -3.67
C PRO A 104 1.52 7.22 -2.80
N GLU A 105 1.45 5.94 -3.16
CA GLU A 105 2.06 4.85 -2.42
C GLU A 105 2.82 3.92 -3.35
N LEU A 106 3.88 3.34 -2.84
CA LEU A 106 4.67 2.30 -3.47
C LEU A 106 4.98 1.23 -2.43
N LEU A 107 4.72 -0.03 -2.76
CA LEU A 107 5.14 -1.16 -1.93
C LEU A 107 6.13 -2.04 -2.69
N CYS A 108 7.32 -2.24 -2.10
CA CYS A 108 8.32 -3.21 -2.55
C CYS A 108 8.33 -4.41 -1.62
N ALA A 109 8.05 -5.60 -2.14
CA ALA A 109 7.93 -6.83 -1.36
C ALA A 109 9.28 -7.27 -0.77
N LEU A 110 9.28 -7.64 0.51
CA LEU A 110 10.39 -8.30 1.22
C LEU A 110 10.18 -9.82 1.31
N THR A 111 8.93 -10.24 1.41
CA THR A 111 8.51 -11.64 1.33
C THR A 111 7.59 -11.84 0.14
N ARG A 112 7.09 -13.05 -0.09
CA ARG A 112 5.91 -13.19 -0.95
C ARG A 112 4.81 -12.28 -0.40
N PHE A 113 4.26 -11.41 -1.26
CA PHE A 113 3.27 -10.40 -0.89
C PHE A 113 2.07 -10.45 -1.81
N ASP A 114 0.89 -10.68 -1.27
CA ASP A 114 -0.36 -10.71 -2.01
C ASP A 114 -1.10 -9.37 -1.87
N ALA A 115 -1.58 -8.81 -2.99
CA ALA A 115 -2.31 -7.55 -3.02
C ALA A 115 -3.40 -7.52 -4.10
N LEU A 116 -4.35 -6.61 -3.93
CA LEU A 116 -5.26 -6.14 -4.97
C LEU A 116 -4.80 -4.75 -5.42
N CYS A 117 -4.74 -4.52 -6.73
CA CYS A 117 -4.17 -3.28 -7.27
C CYS A 117 -4.85 -2.87 -8.59
N GLY A 118 -5.72 -1.87 -8.53
CA GLY A 118 -6.39 -1.28 -9.68
C GLY A 118 -7.30 -2.21 -10.46
N ILE A 119 -8.07 -1.63 -11.36
CA ILE A 119 -9.06 -2.36 -12.15
C ILE A 119 -8.38 -3.36 -13.09
N ARG A 120 -8.83 -4.61 -13.04
CA ARG A 120 -8.41 -5.67 -13.94
C ARG A 120 -8.87 -5.37 -15.37
N PRO A 121 -8.07 -5.65 -16.42
CA PRO A 121 -8.52 -5.54 -17.80
C PRO A 121 -9.86 -6.25 -18.05
N ILE A 122 -10.79 -5.57 -18.71
CA ILE A 122 -12.19 -6.01 -18.84
C ILE A 122 -12.31 -7.42 -19.42
N ALA A 123 -11.52 -7.73 -20.47
CA ALA A 123 -11.53 -9.06 -21.08
C ALA A 123 -11.11 -10.16 -20.07
N ALA A 124 -10.12 -9.89 -19.23
CA ALA A 124 -9.67 -10.80 -18.19
C ALA A 124 -10.71 -10.96 -17.08
N THR A 125 -11.37 -9.85 -16.70
CA THR A 125 -12.47 -9.85 -15.74
C THR A 125 -13.63 -10.73 -16.25
N LEU A 126 -14.07 -10.53 -17.48
CA LEU A 126 -15.17 -11.33 -18.08
C LEU A 126 -14.81 -12.81 -18.19
N THR A 127 -13.56 -13.11 -18.55
CA THR A 127 -13.04 -14.50 -18.57
C THR A 127 -13.09 -15.15 -17.19
N LEU A 128 -12.65 -14.41 -16.15
CA LEU A 128 -12.71 -14.89 -14.77
C LEU A 128 -14.15 -15.13 -14.32
N LEU A 129 -15.04 -14.16 -14.51
CA LEU A 129 -16.46 -14.26 -14.11
C LEU A 129 -17.16 -15.42 -14.82
N GLY A 130 -16.92 -15.63 -16.11
CA GLY A 130 -17.41 -16.79 -16.84
C GLY A 130 -16.90 -18.11 -16.26
N ALA A 131 -15.61 -18.19 -15.93
CA ALA A 131 -15.02 -19.38 -15.31
C ALA A 131 -15.55 -19.65 -13.89
N LEU A 132 -16.03 -18.64 -13.19
CA LEU A 132 -16.69 -18.74 -11.87
C LEU A 132 -18.19 -19.05 -11.97
N GLY A 133 -18.80 -18.96 -13.15
CA GLY A 133 -20.25 -19.04 -13.30
C GLY A 133 -20.99 -17.81 -12.78
N ALA A 134 -20.31 -16.67 -12.64
CA ALA A 134 -20.87 -15.38 -12.19
C ALA A 134 -21.46 -14.58 -13.38
N GLU A 135 -22.26 -15.24 -14.23
CA GLU A 135 -22.79 -14.68 -15.48
C GLU A 135 -23.63 -13.43 -15.29
N PRO A 136 -24.48 -13.27 -14.24
CA PRO A 136 -25.21 -12.03 -14.03
C PRO A 136 -24.32 -10.80 -13.91
N LEU A 137 -23.21 -10.90 -13.17
CA LEU A 137 -22.24 -9.83 -13.02
C LEU A 137 -21.46 -9.56 -14.32
N ALA A 138 -21.10 -10.64 -15.05
CA ALA A 138 -20.46 -10.51 -16.35
C ALA A 138 -21.38 -9.82 -17.38
N ALA A 139 -22.68 -10.14 -17.40
CA ALA A 139 -23.66 -9.51 -18.26
C ALA A 139 -23.83 -8.02 -17.94
N ALA A 140 -23.89 -7.65 -16.65
CA ALA A 140 -23.95 -6.26 -16.24
C ALA A 140 -22.73 -5.46 -16.70
N ILE A 141 -21.50 -6.03 -16.60
CA ILE A 141 -20.29 -5.36 -17.10
C ILE A 141 -20.34 -5.16 -18.62
N ARG A 142 -20.85 -6.13 -19.38
CA ARG A 142 -20.97 -6.01 -20.85
C ARG A 142 -21.99 -4.93 -21.25
N SER A 143 -23.10 -4.77 -20.51
CA SER A 143 -24.15 -3.81 -20.84
C SER A 143 -23.84 -2.39 -20.35
N ASP A 144 -23.40 -2.25 -19.11
CA ASP A 144 -23.37 -0.97 -18.40
C ASP A 144 -21.93 -0.47 -18.15
N GLY A 145 -20.92 -1.33 -18.33
CA GLY A 145 -19.53 -1.05 -18.06
C GLY A 145 -19.16 -1.20 -16.57
N ILE A 146 -17.83 -1.25 -16.31
CA ILE A 146 -17.31 -1.60 -14.98
C ILE A 146 -17.60 -0.53 -13.93
N ALA A 147 -17.57 0.75 -14.31
CA ALA A 147 -17.85 1.87 -13.40
C ALA A 147 -19.30 1.81 -12.86
N ALA A 148 -20.26 1.59 -13.76
CA ALA A 148 -21.68 1.48 -13.38
C ALA A 148 -21.95 0.23 -12.53
N VAL A 149 -21.22 -0.86 -12.77
CA VAL A 149 -21.33 -2.09 -11.97
C VAL A 149 -20.77 -1.87 -10.57
N ILE A 150 -19.61 -1.23 -10.44
CA ILE A 150 -19.03 -0.88 -9.12
C ILE A 150 -19.99 0.02 -8.36
N GLU A 151 -20.50 1.08 -8.98
CA GLU A 151 -21.50 1.95 -8.36
C GLU A 151 -22.77 1.17 -8.00
N GLY A 152 -23.24 0.29 -8.88
CA GLY A 152 -24.41 -0.55 -8.65
C GLY A 152 -24.28 -1.47 -7.44
N LEU A 153 -23.10 -2.06 -7.24
CA LEU A 153 -22.78 -2.88 -6.07
C LEU A 153 -22.82 -2.03 -4.78
N TYR A 154 -22.08 -0.93 -4.72
CA TYR A 154 -22.04 -0.08 -3.52
C TYR A 154 -23.37 0.57 -3.17
N ARG A 155 -24.22 0.87 -4.16
CA ARG A 155 -25.55 1.44 -3.93
C ARG A 155 -26.66 0.39 -3.76
N GLY A 156 -26.30 -0.91 -3.73
CA GLY A 156 -27.27 -2.00 -3.56
C GLY A 156 -28.20 -2.22 -4.74
N ARG A 157 -27.90 -1.68 -5.93
CA ARG A 157 -28.66 -1.94 -7.17
C ARG A 157 -28.29 -3.28 -7.80
N ILE A 158 -27.10 -3.80 -7.52
CA ILE A 158 -26.63 -5.13 -7.92
C ILE A 158 -26.41 -5.95 -6.65
N ASP A 159 -27.11 -7.10 -6.58
CA ASP A 159 -26.97 -8.03 -5.47
C ASP A 159 -25.64 -8.81 -5.58
N PRO A 160 -24.71 -8.72 -4.60
CA PRO A 160 -23.46 -9.48 -4.63
C PRO A 160 -23.62 -10.98 -4.35
N ARG A 161 -24.69 -11.39 -3.66
CA ARG A 161 -24.88 -12.76 -3.14
C ARG A 161 -24.83 -13.86 -4.22
N PRO A 162 -25.43 -13.72 -5.42
CA PRO A 162 -25.30 -14.72 -6.46
C PRO A 162 -23.84 -14.99 -6.87
N THR A 163 -23.00 -13.92 -6.90
CA THR A 163 -21.57 -14.03 -7.23
C THR A 163 -20.80 -14.73 -6.11
N VAL A 164 -21.08 -14.41 -4.84
CA VAL A 164 -20.48 -15.10 -3.69
C VAL A 164 -20.82 -16.60 -3.70
N VAL A 165 -22.09 -16.94 -3.99
CA VAL A 165 -22.51 -18.35 -4.13
C VAL A 165 -21.80 -19.05 -5.27
N ALA A 166 -21.57 -18.39 -6.40
CA ALA A 166 -20.82 -18.93 -7.52
C ALA A 166 -19.34 -19.18 -7.11
N CYS A 167 -18.72 -18.25 -6.40
CA CYS A 167 -17.36 -18.40 -5.87
C CYS A 167 -17.22 -19.59 -4.92
N ALA A 168 -18.19 -19.82 -4.04
CA ALA A 168 -18.15 -20.94 -3.09
C ALA A 168 -18.09 -22.33 -3.75
N ARG A 169 -18.35 -22.42 -5.07
CA ARG A 169 -18.27 -23.66 -5.86
C ARG A 169 -16.96 -23.81 -6.65
N SER A 170 -16.04 -22.88 -6.50
CA SER A 170 -14.79 -22.80 -7.28
C SER A 170 -13.56 -22.86 -6.37
N GLN A 171 -12.51 -23.56 -6.82
CA GLN A 171 -11.21 -23.60 -6.14
C GLN A 171 -10.20 -22.60 -6.75
N ARG A 172 -10.67 -21.60 -7.51
CA ARG A 172 -9.80 -20.55 -8.03
C ARG A 172 -9.36 -19.64 -6.90
N PRO A 173 -8.12 -19.14 -6.90
CA PRO A 173 -7.61 -18.29 -5.82
C PRO A 173 -8.46 -17.03 -5.58
N GLU A 174 -9.04 -16.46 -6.63
CA GLU A 174 -9.95 -15.31 -6.51
C GLU A 174 -11.26 -15.70 -5.82
N ALA A 175 -11.79 -16.88 -6.10
CA ALA A 175 -13.01 -17.39 -5.49
C ALA A 175 -12.81 -17.75 -4.01
N GLU A 176 -11.67 -18.33 -3.67
CA GLU A 176 -11.28 -18.62 -2.29
C GLU A 176 -11.15 -17.32 -1.49
N LEU A 177 -10.55 -16.26 -2.09
CA LEU A 177 -10.48 -14.94 -1.48
C LEU A 177 -11.88 -14.38 -1.20
N VAL A 178 -12.77 -14.38 -2.19
CA VAL A 178 -14.17 -13.90 -2.04
C VAL A 178 -14.89 -14.67 -0.94
N THR A 179 -14.78 -16.00 -0.92
CA THR A 179 -15.46 -16.84 0.08
C THR A 179 -14.97 -16.53 1.50
N ARG A 180 -13.66 -16.37 1.68
CA ARG A 180 -13.06 -15.98 2.96
C ARG A 180 -13.54 -14.60 3.40
N LEU A 181 -13.46 -13.61 2.50
CA LEU A 181 -13.86 -12.24 2.80
C LEU A 181 -15.36 -12.12 3.07
N ALA A 182 -16.22 -12.88 2.37
CA ALA A 182 -17.65 -12.91 2.63
C ALA A 182 -18.02 -13.48 4.01
N THR A 183 -17.15 -14.32 4.57
CA THR A 183 -17.31 -14.82 5.94
C THR A 183 -16.88 -13.77 6.98
N GLU A 184 -15.81 -13.01 6.67
CA GLU A 184 -15.27 -11.99 7.56
C GLU A 184 -16.08 -10.68 7.50
N TYR A 185 -16.59 -10.33 6.31
CA TYR A 185 -17.37 -9.11 6.04
C TYR A 185 -18.71 -9.49 5.37
N PRO A 186 -19.66 -10.05 6.12
CA PRO A 186 -20.96 -10.44 5.59
C PRO A 186 -21.71 -9.19 5.06
N ASP A 187 -22.34 -9.35 3.90
CA ASP A 187 -23.12 -8.31 3.19
C ASP A 187 -22.30 -7.08 2.69
N ASP A 188 -20.97 -7.09 2.82
CA ASP A 188 -20.12 -6.04 2.25
C ASP A 188 -19.99 -6.24 0.71
N PRO A 189 -20.52 -5.31 -0.12
CA PRO A 189 -20.44 -5.45 -1.57
C PRO A 189 -19.02 -5.41 -2.11
N SER A 190 -18.07 -4.83 -1.36
CA SER A 190 -16.66 -4.75 -1.74
C SER A 190 -16.02 -6.13 -1.89
N VAL A 191 -16.54 -7.14 -1.22
CA VAL A 191 -16.11 -8.53 -1.37
C VAL A 191 -16.18 -8.96 -2.85
N VAL A 192 -17.25 -8.60 -3.55
CA VAL A 192 -17.42 -8.90 -5.00
C VAL A 192 -16.58 -7.95 -5.86
N VAL A 193 -16.39 -6.69 -5.43
CA VAL A 193 -15.53 -5.73 -6.11
C VAL A 193 -14.08 -6.26 -6.22
N THR A 194 -13.61 -7.08 -5.28
CA THR A 194 -12.26 -7.69 -5.35
C THR A 194 -12.04 -8.51 -6.63
N LEU A 195 -13.09 -9.09 -7.23
CA LEU A 195 -13.00 -9.82 -8.52
C LEU A 195 -12.72 -8.90 -9.71
N LEU A 196 -13.03 -7.62 -9.58
CA LEU A 196 -12.85 -6.61 -10.61
C LEU A 196 -11.45 -6.00 -10.59
N LEU A 197 -10.65 -6.31 -9.56
CA LEU A 197 -9.29 -5.80 -9.37
C LEU A 197 -8.25 -6.81 -9.83
N ASN A 198 -7.06 -6.31 -10.18
CA ASN A 198 -5.91 -7.19 -10.36
C ASN A 198 -5.52 -7.79 -9.01
N ARG A 199 -5.51 -9.12 -8.92
CA ARG A 199 -4.85 -9.81 -7.83
C ARG A 199 -3.42 -10.10 -8.23
N VAL A 200 -2.47 -9.57 -7.47
CA VAL A 200 -1.04 -9.74 -7.72
C VAL A 200 -0.37 -10.47 -6.56
N THR A 201 0.61 -11.29 -6.89
CA THR A 201 1.53 -11.91 -5.93
C THR A 201 2.92 -11.45 -6.27
N LEU A 202 3.48 -10.58 -5.43
CA LEU A 202 4.83 -10.07 -5.59
C LEU A 202 5.85 -11.04 -4.98
N GLN A 203 6.96 -11.23 -5.68
CA GLN A 203 8.15 -11.86 -5.14
C GLN A 203 9.07 -10.81 -4.49
N PRO A 204 9.98 -11.18 -3.58
CA PRO A 204 10.92 -10.25 -2.99
C PRO A 204 11.62 -9.39 -4.04
N GLY A 205 11.59 -8.07 -3.85
CA GLY A 205 12.13 -7.08 -4.77
C GLY A 205 11.19 -6.65 -5.90
N GLU A 206 10.04 -7.30 -6.10
CA GLU A 206 8.99 -6.75 -6.97
C GLU A 206 8.18 -5.69 -6.23
N ALA A 207 7.62 -4.74 -6.97
CA ALA A 207 6.88 -3.63 -6.39
C ALA A 207 5.60 -3.30 -7.18
N ILE A 208 4.65 -2.68 -6.50
CA ILE A 208 3.48 -2.03 -7.09
C ILE A 208 3.51 -0.54 -6.78
N HIS A 209 2.98 0.26 -7.71
CA HIS A 209 2.78 1.69 -7.56
C HIS A 209 1.28 1.97 -7.53
N LEU A 210 0.82 2.61 -6.47
CA LEU A 210 -0.58 2.90 -6.19
C LEU A 210 -0.82 4.39 -6.42
N THR A 211 -1.23 4.72 -7.64
CA THR A 211 -1.55 6.09 -8.04
C THR A 211 -2.90 6.54 -7.47
N ALA A 212 -3.17 7.84 -7.51
CA ALA A 212 -4.46 8.38 -7.08
C ALA A 212 -5.63 7.69 -7.80
N GLY A 213 -6.73 7.45 -7.09
CA GLY A 213 -7.92 6.75 -7.58
C GLY A 213 -7.77 5.24 -7.72
N ASN A 214 -6.55 4.70 -7.61
CA ASN A 214 -6.32 3.26 -7.67
C ASN A 214 -6.94 2.56 -6.46
N LEU A 215 -7.97 1.74 -6.70
CA LEU A 215 -8.58 0.93 -5.65
C LEU A 215 -7.68 -0.27 -5.35
N HIS A 216 -7.27 -0.42 -4.09
CA HIS A 216 -6.28 -1.42 -3.70
C HIS A 216 -6.50 -1.95 -2.29
N ALA A 217 -5.91 -3.10 -2.00
CA ALA A 217 -5.81 -3.66 -0.66
C ALA A 217 -4.57 -4.57 -0.56
N TYR A 218 -3.83 -4.51 0.53
CA TYR A 218 -2.82 -5.50 0.87
C TYR A 218 -3.49 -6.71 1.53
N LEU A 219 -3.16 -7.90 1.08
CA LEU A 219 -3.81 -9.13 1.54
C LEU A 219 -2.94 -9.93 2.52
N GLY A 220 -1.62 -9.73 2.46
CA GLY A 220 -0.66 -10.36 3.36
C GLY A 220 0.74 -10.40 2.81
N GLY A 221 1.72 -10.47 3.71
CA GLY A 221 3.15 -10.44 3.44
C GLY A 221 3.84 -9.26 4.11
N ALA A 222 5.16 -9.14 3.90
CA ALA A 222 5.94 -8.02 4.40
C ALA A 222 6.64 -7.28 3.25
N GLY A 223 6.76 -5.96 3.38
CA GLY A 223 7.35 -5.09 2.36
C GLY A 223 7.84 -3.76 2.91
N ILE A 224 8.58 -3.06 2.07
CA ILE A 224 8.93 -1.66 2.27
C ILE A 224 7.86 -0.82 1.57
N GLU A 225 7.17 0.02 2.32
CA GLU A 225 6.22 0.99 1.79
C GLU A 225 6.84 2.38 1.81
N LEU A 226 6.81 3.05 0.67
CA LEU A 226 7.13 4.47 0.53
C LEU A 226 5.88 5.21 0.10
N MET A 227 5.51 6.25 0.83
CA MET A 227 4.30 7.02 0.53
C MET A 227 4.51 8.52 0.71
N GLY A 228 3.65 9.33 0.09
CA GLY A 228 3.52 10.74 0.43
C GLY A 228 3.06 10.92 1.88
N ALA A 229 3.57 11.97 2.55
CA ALA A 229 3.22 12.25 3.95
C ALA A 229 1.79 12.84 4.06
N SER A 230 0.78 11.97 3.96
CA SER A 230 -0.65 12.29 4.03
C SER A 230 -1.44 11.19 4.72
N ASP A 231 -2.51 11.57 5.45
CA ASP A 231 -3.47 10.66 6.08
C ASP A 231 -4.74 10.45 5.23
N ASN A 232 -4.81 11.01 4.02
CA ASN A 232 -5.99 10.97 3.17
C ASN A 232 -6.28 9.56 2.66
N VAL A 233 -7.34 8.95 3.17
CA VAL A 233 -7.82 7.61 2.83
C VAL A 233 -9.32 7.62 2.62
N VAL A 234 -9.78 7.14 1.45
CA VAL A 234 -11.19 6.82 1.21
C VAL A 234 -11.34 5.31 1.21
N ARG A 235 -12.09 4.79 2.18
CA ARG A 235 -12.31 3.34 2.31
C ARG A 235 -13.32 2.87 1.28
N GLY A 236 -13.01 1.72 0.70
CA GLY A 236 -13.89 1.04 -0.26
C GLY A 236 -14.52 -0.24 0.30
N GLY A 237 -14.27 -0.60 1.57
CA GLY A 237 -14.79 -1.81 2.20
C GLY A 237 -13.73 -2.68 2.84
N LEU A 238 -14.06 -3.95 3.09
CA LEU A 238 -13.24 -4.89 3.86
C LEU A 238 -12.86 -4.31 5.22
N THR A 239 -13.82 -3.68 5.88
CA THR A 239 -13.64 -2.96 7.14
C THR A 239 -14.96 -2.79 7.88
N GLU A 240 -14.90 -2.73 9.22
CA GLU A 240 -16.05 -2.36 10.05
C GLU A 240 -16.31 -0.84 10.08
N LYS A 241 -15.37 -0.04 9.55
CA LYS A 241 -15.51 1.42 9.51
C LYS A 241 -16.46 1.84 8.39
N PRO A 242 -17.23 2.94 8.56
CA PRO A 242 -18.12 3.44 7.53
C PRO A 242 -17.41 3.70 6.20
N VAL A 243 -18.06 3.37 5.09
CA VAL A 243 -17.64 3.68 3.72
C VAL A 243 -18.42 4.87 3.22
N ASP A 244 -17.73 5.95 2.85
CA ASP A 244 -18.31 7.07 2.13
C ASP A 244 -18.37 6.72 0.64
N VAL A 245 -19.52 6.17 0.22
CA VAL A 245 -19.70 5.70 -1.16
C VAL A 245 -19.64 6.84 -2.16
N ASP A 246 -20.16 8.03 -1.81
CA ASP A 246 -20.16 9.18 -2.71
C ASP A 246 -18.73 9.69 -2.94
N GLU A 247 -17.96 9.80 -1.89
CA GLU A 247 -16.57 10.21 -1.99
C GLU A 247 -15.71 9.15 -2.68
N LEU A 248 -15.92 7.86 -2.40
CA LEU A 248 -15.25 6.76 -3.09
C LEU A 248 -15.48 6.84 -4.61
N LEU A 249 -16.74 6.93 -5.04
CA LEU A 249 -17.08 6.98 -6.46
C LEU A 249 -16.58 8.26 -7.14
N ARG A 250 -16.43 9.35 -6.39
CA ARG A 250 -15.89 10.62 -6.88
C ARG A 250 -14.41 10.53 -7.23
N ILE A 251 -13.62 9.77 -6.45
CA ILE A 251 -12.17 9.70 -6.62
C ILE A 251 -11.71 8.46 -7.39
N LEU A 252 -12.55 7.44 -7.52
CA LEU A 252 -12.19 6.15 -8.10
C LEU A 252 -11.80 6.28 -9.58
N ASP A 253 -10.60 5.79 -9.93
CA ASP A 253 -10.20 5.56 -11.31
C ASP A 253 -10.62 4.14 -11.73
N THR A 254 -11.54 4.07 -12.70
CA THR A 254 -12.03 2.81 -13.25
C THR A 254 -11.32 2.39 -14.54
N THR A 255 -10.25 3.08 -14.91
CA THR A 255 -9.39 2.71 -16.04
C THR A 255 -8.65 1.40 -15.74
N PRO A 256 -8.70 0.42 -16.65
CA PRO A 256 -7.98 -0.84 -16.43
C PRO A 256 -6.47 -0.67 -16.29
N LEU A 257 -5.90 -1.20 -15.23
CA LEU A 257 -4.46 -1.24 -15.01
C LEU A 257 -3.87 -2.53 -15.63
N VAL A 258 -3.14 -2.39 -16.73
CA VAL A 258 -2.64 -3.53 -17.51
C VAL A 258 -1.39 -4.17 -16.88
N GLU A 259 -0.47 -3.35 -16.38
CA GLU A 259 0.79 -3.79 -15.77
C GLU A 259 0.93 -3.27 -14.34
N PRO A 260 0.28 -3.92 -13.35
CA PRO A 260 0.32 -3.46 -11.96
C PRO A 260 1.72 -3.59 -11.32
N VAL A 261 2.56 -4.54 -11.78
CA VAL A 261 3.87 -4.81 -11.19
C VAL A 261 4.98 -4.04 -11.91
N MET A 262 5.83 -3.35 -11.15
CA MET A 262 6.94 -2.53 -11.64
C MET A 262 8.16 -3.40 -12.02
N LYS A 263 8.07 -4.21 -13.07
CA LYS A 263 9.11 -5.18 -13.47
C LYS A 263 10.49 -4.57 -13.74
N THR A 264 10.54 -3.36 -14.34
CA THR A 264 11.80 -2.65 -14.64
C THR A 264 12.44 -2.16 -13.34
N ALA A 265 11.65 -1.67 -12.39
CA ALA A 265 12.11 -1.22 -11.09
C ALA A 265 12.73 -2.39 -10.29
N ALA A 266 12.10 -3.55 -10.30
CA ALA A 266 12.62 -4.75 -9.64
C ALA A 266 14.02 -5.15 -10.14
N ARG A 267 14.30 -5.00 -11.45
CA ARG A 267 15.60 -5.30 -12.06
C ARG A 267 16.67 -4.26 -11.73
N SER A 268 16.30 -3.00 -11.72
CA SER A 268 17.22 -1.87 -11.48
C SER A 268 17.48 -1.61 -9.99
N GLY A 269 16.60 -2.09 -9.10
CA GLY A 269 16.58 -1.73 -7.68
C GLY A 269 16.18 -0.27 -7.43
N ARG A 270 15.54 0.40 -8.40
CA ARG A 270 15.09 1.78 -8.29
C ARG A 270 13.58 1.84 -8.54
N TYR A 271 12.86 2.30 -7.54
CA TYR A 271 11.40 2.34 -7.51
C TYR A 271 10.94 3.80 -7.37
N PRO A 272 10.71 4.50 -8.48
CA PRO A 272 10.33 5.91 -8.44
C PRO A 272 8.90 6.10 -7.91
N LEU A 273 8.72 7.15 -7.10
CA LEU A 273 7.44 7.68 -6.64
C LEU A 273 7.40 9.18 -7.01
N PRO A 274 7.21 9.50 -8.29
CA PRO A 274 7.38 10.86 -8.79
C PRO A 274 6.38 11.85 -8.19
N GLU A 275 5.19 11.41 -7.83
CA GLU A 275 4.15 12.23 -7.23
C GLU A 275 4.52 12.72 -5.82
N ALA A 276 5.42 12.00 -5.13
CA ALA A 276 6.02 12.41 -3.85
C ALA A 276 7.44 12.99 -4.02
N GLY A 277 7.92 13.16 -5.27
CA GLY A 277 9.25 13.71 -5.56
C GLY A 277 10.41 12.86 -5.03
N CYS A 278 10.23 11.54 -4.85
CA CYS A 278 11.25 10.68 -4.27
C CYS A 278 11.37 9.33 -5.01
N THR A 279 12.41 8.58 -4.69
CA THR A 279 12.66 7.24 -5.23
C THR A 279 13.13 6.32 -4.10
N LEU A 280 12.52 5.14 -3.97
CA LEU A 280 13.08 4.06 -3.15
C LEU A 280 14.20 3.39 -3.94
N VAL A 281 15.37 3.23 -3.33
CA VAL A 281 16.54 2.60 -3.95
C VAL A 281 16.99 1.44 -3.09
N ARG A 282 17.08 0.25 -3.70
CA ARG A 282 17.66 -0.94 -3.07
C ARG A 282 19.15 -0.98 -3.35
N ILE A 283 19.96 -1.00 -2.30
CA ILE A 283 21.41 -0.99 -2.35
C ILE A 283 21.92 -2.31 -1.77
N GLU A 284 22.63 -3.05 -2.60
CA GLU A 284 23.20 -4.33 -2.20
C GLU A 284 24.55 -4.13 -1.47
N PRO A 285 24.98 -5.07 -0.60
CA PRO A 285 26.29 -5.05 0.03
C PRO A 285 27.42 -4.86 -0.99
N GLY A 286 28.44 -4.10 -0.61
CA GLY A 286 29.57 -3.76 -1.48
C GLY A 286 29.33 -2.61 -2.46
N ARG A 287 28.14 -2.02 -2.47
CA ARG A 287 27.85 -0.76 -3.14
C ARG A 287 27.91 0.38 -2.15
N THR A 288 28.18 1.59 -2.65
CA THR A 288 28.12 2.81 -1.85
C THR A 288 27.02 3.72 -2.34
N HIS A 289 26.42 4.47 -1.43
CA HIS A 289 25.43 5.50 -1.72
C HIS A 289 25.88 6.81 -1.06
N SER A 290 25.75 7.92 -1.79
CA SER A 290 25.98 9.26 -1.26
C SER A 290 24.67 10.02 -1.29
N SER A 291 24.21 10.48 -0.15
CA SER A 291 22.97 11.23 -0.01
C SER A 291 23.09 12.62 -0.61
N THR A 292 22.04 13.05 -1.29
CA THR A 292 21.92 14.40 -1.87
C THR A 292 21.05 15.32 -1.03
N GLY A 293 20.10 14.75 -0.30
CA GLY A 293 19.15 15.46 0.56
C GLY A 293 19.05 14.81 1.94
N HIS A 294 17.95 15.09 2.62
CA HIS A 294 17.56 14.39 3.84
C HIS A 294 16.94 13.05 3.46
N GLU A 295 17.70 11.97 3.64
CA GLU A 295 17.31 10.63 3.21
C GLU A 295 17.14 9.69 4.40
N LEU A 296 16.21 8.73 4.29
CA LEU A 296 15.99 7.69 5.30
C LEU A 296 16.29 6.34 4.72
N ALA A 297 16.80 5.46 5.56
CA ALA A 297 17.15 4.10 5.16
C ALA A 297 16.73 3.07 6.21
N VAL A 298 16.42 1.86 5.73
CA VAL A 298 16.26 0.66 6.54
C VAL A 298 16.96 -0.49 5.85
N ASP A 299 17.74 -1.28 6.60
CA ASP A 299 18.37 -2.46 6.06
C ASP A 299 17.72 -3.77 6.56
N LEU A 300 18.06 -4.87 5.89
CA LEU A 300 17.50 -6.18 6.23
C LEU A 300 18.16 -6.82 7.48
N ASP A 301 19.12 -6.13 8.10
CA ASP A 301 19.63 -6.44 9.45
C ASP A 301 18.99 -5.54 10.52
N GLY A 302 17.91 -4.81 10.17
CA GLY A 302 17.10 -4.05 11.10
C GLY A 302 17.65 -2.68 11.50
N ARG A 303 18.75 -2.21 10.90
CA ARG A 303 19.21 -0.85 11.16
C ARG A 303 18.35 0.17 10.43
N THR A 304 17.96 1.20 11.16
CA THR A 304 17.21 2.35 10.66
C THR A 304 18.07 3.59 10.76
N LEU A 305 18.22 4.32 9.65
CA LEU A 305 19.22 5.37 9.52
C LEU A 305 18.62 6.64 8.92
N TYR A 306 19.09 7.77 9.39
CA TYR A 306 19.00 9.05 8.71
C TYR A 306 20.34 9.37 8.04
N LEU A 307 20.30 9.75 6.79
CA LEU A 307 21.45 10.19 6.02
C LEU A 307 21.32 11.70 5.76
N PRO A 308 22.10 12.54 6.48
CA PRO A 308 22.16 13.97 6.16
C PRO A 308 22.77 14.20 4.77
N PRO A 309 22.54 15.36 4.13
CA PRO A 309 23.14 15.70 2.86
C PRO A 309 24.66 15.50 2.87
N GLY A 310 25.20 14.81 1.86
CA GLY A 310 26.62 14.49 1.74
C GLY A 310 27.09 13.31 2.59
N ALA A 311 26.20 12.57 3.25
CA ALA A 311 26.56 11.34 3.94
C ALA A 311 26.87 10.22 2.96
N THR A 312 27.79 9.36 3.32
CA THR A 312 28.12 8.15 2.54
C THR A 312 27.73 6.91 3.33
N LEU A 313 26.88 6.08 2.72
CA LEU A 313 26.46 4.78 3.24
C LEU A 313 27.16 3.67 2.45
N ALA A 314 27.85 2.77 3.16
CA ALA A 314 28.37 1.50 2.64
C ALA A 314 27.68 0.36 3.40
N PRO A 315 26.56 -0.17 2.90
CA PRO A 315 25.76 -1.13 3.66
C PRO A 315 26.43 -2.50 3.74
N ALA A 316 26.29 -3.14 4.90
CA ALA A 316 26.70 -4.54 5.11
C ALA A 316 25.59 -5.53 4.71
N ALA A 317 24.34 -5.10 4.74
CA ALA A 317 23.16 -5.84 4.30
C ALA A 317 22.41 -5.07 3.21
N THR A 318 21.54 -5.75 2.47
CA THR A 318 20.64 -5.09 1.51
C THR A 318 19.85 -3.97 2.22
N THR A 319 19.96 -2.76 1.72
CA THR A 319 19.41 -1.55 2.34
C THR A 319 18.48 -0.84 1.36
N PHE A 320 17.34 -0.42 1.86
CA PHE A 320 16.41 0.43 1.14
C PHE A 320 16.57 1.87 1.59
N VAL A 321 16.84 2.75 0.65
CA VAL A 321 17.07 4.19 0.89
C VAL A 321 16.04 5.00 0.13
N VAL A 322 15.42 5.99 0.76
CA VAL A 322 14.60 6.99 0.07
C VAL A 322 15.50 8.13 -0.37
N THR A 323 15.64 8.30 -1.67
CA THR A 323 16.41 9.40 -2.26
C THR A 323 15.48 10.52 -2.69
N THR A 324 15.85 11.75 -2.37
CA THR A 324 15.20 12.98 -2.86
C THR A 324 16.10 13.68 -3.88
N PRO A 325 15.56 14.50 -4.80
CA PRO A 325 16.32 15.26 -5.78
C PRO A 325 17.41 16.13 -5.19
#